data_92a84a8e70b8888ce8bb4ce0995029ae
#
_entry.id   92a84a8e70b8888ce8bb4ce0995029ae
#
_cell.length_a   1.000
_cell.length_b   1.000
_cell.length_c   1.000
_cell.angle_alpha   90.00
_cell.angle_beta   90.00
_cell.angle_gamma   90.00
#
_symmetry.space_group_name_H-M   'P 1'
#
loop_
_entity.id
_entity.type
_entity.pdbx_description
1 polymer ?
#
loop_
_entity_poly.entity_id
_entity_poly.type
_entity_poly.pdbx_seq_one_letter_code
_entity_poly.pdbx_strand_id
1 'polypeptide(L)'
;MKNIIFNIIIFSVLYNLLFVYNAKADSRLEYCEPYREQIIAILESEGLPSEYFYLAVCESRCKIDVVSNKGAVGLFQVTKPTYLHYKPSHCSKDDIDDLECNTRAAARYIKHLQHRFKDMKTLVKAYNRGGTNLIRKGSTREADGLSYCVMSYVKKYSTNKSNKIKTK
;
A
#
# COMPACT_ATOMS: atom_id res chain seq x y z
N MET A 1 -35.59 -37.68 11.32
CA MET A 1 -34.50 -37.21 12.16
C MET A 1 -33.12 -37.35 11.51
N LYS A 2 -32.75 -38.50 10.90
CA LYS A 2 -31.39 -38.67 10.28
C LYS A 2 -31.02 -37.63 9.21
N ASN A 3 -31.96 -37.25 8.34
CA ASN A 3 -31.71 -36.29 7.26
C ASN A 3 -31.50 -34.83 7.77
N ILE A 4 -32.15 -34.48 8.89
CA ILE A 4 -32.00 -33.15 9.48
C ILE A 4 -30.61 -33.00 10.09
N ILE A 5 -30.13 -34.02 10.81
CA ILE A 5 -28.77 -34.04 11.43
C ILE A 5 -27.71 -34.01 10.33
N PHE A 6 -27.86 -34.75 9.25
CA PHE A 6 -26.94 -34.78 8.13
C PHE A 6 -26.83 -33.39 7.43
N ASN A 7 -27.96 -32.73 7.22
CA ASN A 7 -27.97 -31.37 6.64
C ASN A 7 -27.32 -30.34 7.58
N ILE A 8 -27.48 -30.42 8.89
CA ILE A 8 -26.85 -29.52 9.85
C ILE A 8 -25.32 -29.71 9.84
N ILE A 9 -24.86 -30.95 9.75
CA ILE A 9 -23.41 -31.24 9.69
C ILE A 9 -22.82 -30.71 8.38
N ILE A 10 -23.45 -30.88 7.24
CA ILE A 10 -22.99 -30.35 5.95
C ILE A 10 -22.96 -28.82 5.99
N PHE A 11 -23.99 -28.16 6.53
CA PHE A 11 -24.04 -26.70 6.65
C PHE A 11 -22.93 -26.18 7.58
N SER A 12 -22.64 -26.85 8.69
CA SER A 12 -21.58 -26.43 9.61
C SER A 12 -20.19 -26.62 8.99
N VAL A 13 -19.97 -27.69 8.24
CA VAL A 13 -18.70 -27.93 7.52
C VAL A 13 -18.51 -26.92 6.39
N LEU A 14 -19.54 -26.63 5.60
CA LEU A 14 -19.50 -25.61 4.55
C LEU A 14 -19.31 -24.22 5.13
N TYR A 15 -19.96 -23.89 6.25
CA TYR A 15 -19.78 -22.62 6.94
C TYR A 15 -18.35 -22.47 7.48
N ASN A 16 -17.79 -23.52 8.08
CA ASN A 16 -16.40 -23.50 8.54
C ASN A 16 -15.40 -23.44 7.37
N LEU A 17 -15.65 -24.14 6.25
CA LEU A 17 -14.82 -24.05 5.06
C LEU A 17 -14.88 -22.65 4.41
N LEU A 18 -16.06 -22.03 4.35
CA LEU A 18 -16.24 -20.65 3.91
C LEU A 18 -15.55 -19.66 4.87
N PHE A 19 -15.63 -19.89 6.17
CA PHE A 19 -14.98 -19.07 7.18
C PHE A 19 -13.45 -19.18 7.09
N VAL A 20 -12.92 -20.39 6.92
CA VAL A 20 -11.47 -20.63 6.73
C VAL A 20 -10.98 -20.09 5.37
N TYR A 21 -11.81 -20.17 4.33
CA TYR A 21 -11.49 -19.61 3.01
C TYR A 21 -11.45 -18.07 3.02
N ASN A 22 -12.35 -17.43 3.77
CA ASN A 22 -12.33 -15.98 3.97
C ASN A 22 -11.26 -15.50 4.98
N ALA A 23 -10.79 -16.38 5.85
CA ALA A 23 -9.84 -16.09 6.92
C ALA A 23 -8.36 -16.29 6.52
N LYS A 24 -8.03 -16.39 5.24
CA LYS A 24 -6.65 -16.18 4.81
C LYS A 24 -6.41 -14.68 4.80
N ALA A 25 -6.26 -14.13 6.02
CA ALA A 25 -5.82 -12.77 6.23
C ALA A 25 -4.60 -12.52 5.35
N ASP A 26 -4.61 -11.44 4.57
CA ASP A 26 -3.47 -11.08 3.76
C ASP A 26 -2.34 -10.68 4.72
N SER A 27 -1.37 -11.56 4.88
CA SER A 27 -0.27 -11.38 5.84
C SER A 27 0.50 -10.07 5.67
N ARG A 28 0.48 -9.47 4.46
CA ARG A 28 1.09 -8.16 4.21
C ARG A 28 0.29 -7.06 4.91
N LEU A 29 -1.03 -7.11 4.79
CA LEU A 29 -1.92 -6.12 5.39
C LEU A 29 -1.93 -6.22 6.91
N GLU A 30 -1.87 -7.42 7.45
CA GLU A 30 -1.81 -7.69 8.89
C GLU A 30 -0.58 -7.04 9.53
N TYR A 31 0.59 -7.11 8.89
CA TYR A 31 1.80 -6.42 9.35
C TYR A 31 1.67 -4.89 9.33
N CYS A 32 0.83 -4.35 8.45
CA CYS A 32 0.63 -2.92 8.30
C CYS A 32 -0.44 -2.35 9.23
N GLU A 33 -1.30 -3.20 9.82
CA GLU A 33 -2.45 -2.75 10.58
C GLU A 33 -2.09 -1.85 11.77
N PRO A 34 -1.02 -2.12 12.56
CA PRO A 34 -0.61 -1.23 13.65
C PRO A 34 -0.25 0.20 13.23
N TYR A 35 0.17 0.38 11.97
CA TYR A 35 0.62 1.68 11.44
C TYR A 35 -0.41 2.34 10.53
N ARG A 36 -1.50 1.64 10.20
CA ARG A 36 -2.49 2.05 9.19
C ARG A 36 -3.03 3.46 9.43
N GLU A 37 -3.57 3.69 10.62
CA GLU A 37 -4.22 4.97 10.93
C GLU A 37 -3.23 6.13 10.87
N GLN A 38 -2.03 5.93 11.43
CA GLN A 38 -0.99 6.96 11.41
C GLN A 38 -0.51 7.27 9.99
N ILE A 39 -0.25 6.25 9.18
CA ILE A 39 0.17 6.43 7.77
C ILE A 39 -0.93 7.16 6.99
N ILE A 40 -2.18 6.74 7.13
CA ILE A 40 -3.31 7.37 6.42
C ILE A 40 -3.46 8.83 6.83
N ALA A 41 -3.41 9.14 8.14
CA ALA A 41 -3.50 10.51 8.63
C ALA A 41 -2.38 11.40 8.06
N ILE A 42 -1.16 10.88 7.96
CA ILE A 42 -0.03 11.61 7.35
C ILE A 42 -0.27 11.83 5.84
N LEU A 43 -0.69 10.81 5.10
CA LEU A 43 -0.99 10.92 3.66
C LEU A 43 -2.08 11.98 3.41
N GLU A 44 -3.17 11.93 4.17
CA GLU A 44 -4.28 12.88 4.07
C GLU A 44 -3.85 14.31 4.45
N SER A 45 -3.00 14.47 5.47
CA SER A 45 -2.42 15.78 5.85
C SER A 45 -1.54 16.38 4.74
N GLU A 46 -0.90 15.53 3.95
CA GLU A 46 -0.14 15.95 2.74
C GLU A 46 -1.05 16.08 1.49
N GLY A 47 -2.38 15.90 1.63
CA GLY A 47 -3.36 16.04 0.55
C GLY A 47 -3.42 14.87 -0.42
N LEU A 48 -3.08 13.68 0.02
CA LEU A 48 -3.17 12.44 -0.76
C LEU A 48 -4.34 11.55 -0.30
N PRO A 49 -4.97 10.82 -1.21
CA PRO A 49 -5.95 9.79 -0.87
C PRO A 49 -5.35 8.67 -0.02
N SER A 50 -6.17 8.11 0.90
CA SER A 50 -5.79 6.99 1.78
C SER A 50 -5.34 5.73 1.02
N GLU A 51 -5.73 5.58 -0.23
CA GLU A 51 -5.35 4.47 -1.10
C GLU A 51 -3.84 4.34 -1.32
N TYR A 52 -3.07 5.44 -1.17
CA TYR A 52 -1.61 5.38 -1.23
C TYR A 52 -0.97 4.63 -0.05
N PHE A 53 -1.73 4.32 1.01
CA PHE A 53 -1.33 3.38 2.05
C PHE A 53 -0.90 2.01 1.48
N TYR A 54 -1.57 1.54 0.43
CA TYR A 54 -1.23 0.26 -0.20
C TYR A 54 0.14 0.26 -0.89
N LEU A 55 0.72 1.43 -1.13
CA LEU A 55 2.11 1.52 -1.61
C LEU A 55 3.07 1.01 -0.52
N ALA A 56 2.93 1.44 0.75
CA ALA A 56 3.73 0.93 1.86
C ALA A 56 3.52 -0.58 2.08
N VAL A 57 2.26 -1.06 1.95
CA VAL A 57 1.95 -2.51 2.02
C VAL A 57 2.73 -3.29 0.96
N CYS A 58 2.82 -2.79 -0.26
CA CYS A 58 3.45 -3.49 -1.39
C CYS A 58 4.97 -3.32 -1.43
N GLU A 59 5.51 -2.18 -0.98
CA GLU A 59 6.96 -1.91 -0.99
C GLU A 59 7.70 -2.66 0.13
N SER A 60 7.24 -2.54 1.36
CA SER A 60 7.99 -3.08 2.50
C SER A 60 7.19 -4.00 3.42
N ARG A 61 5.87 -4.15 3.23
CA ARG A 61 4.93 -4.69 4.22
C ARG A 61 4.94 -3.86 5.51
N CYS A 62 5.04 -2.54 5.35
CA CYS A 62 5.15 -1.56 6.43
C CYS A 62 6.33 -1.78 7.40
N LYS A 63 7.40 -2.39 6.95
CA LYS A 63 8.64 -2.50 7.74
C LYS A 63 9.37 -1.16 7.70
N ILE A 64 9.65 -0.59 8.88
CA ILE A 64 10.27 0.73 9.00
C ILE A 64 11.78 0.72 8.81
N ASP A 65 12.45 -0.36 9.17
CA ASP A 65 13.91 -0.51 9.22
C ASP A 65 14.49 -1.28 8.02
N VAL A 66 13.67 -1.64 7.03
CA VAL A 66 14.14 -2.46 5.90
C VAL A 66 14.89 -1.62 4.87
N VAL A 67 16.02 -2.14 4.43
CA VAL A 67 16.83 -1.55 3.35
C VAL A 67 16.89 -2.54 2.18
N SER A 68 16.56 -2.07 0.98
CA SER A 68 16.63 -2.89 -0.23
C SER A 68 18.06 -2.98 -0.78
N ASN A 69 18.31 -3.94 -1.66
CA ASN A 69 19.60 -4.06 -2.37
C ASN A 69 19.98 -2.83 -3.21
N LYS A 70 19.01 -1.95 -3.49
CA LYS A 70 19.21 -0.68 -4.21
C LYS A 70 19.33 0.52 -3.28
N GLY A 71 19.39 0.31 -1.95
CA GLY A 71 19.49 1.35 -0.95
C GLY A 71 18.21 2.15 -0.72
N ALA A 72 17.05 1.61 -1.08
CA ALA A 72 15.75 2.17 -0.70
C ALA A 72 15.41 1.76 0.74
N VAL A 73 14.87 2.68 1.54
CA VAL A 73 14.72 2.54 2.99
C VAL A 73 13.27 2.72 3.44
N GLY A 74 12.88 1.94 4.41
CA GLY A 74 11.69 2.16 5.23
C GLY A 74 10.38 1.77 4.57
N LEU A 75 9.30 2.23 5.17
CA LEU A 75 7.90 1.88 4.82
C LEU A 75 7.60 2.01 3.33
N PHE A 76 7.95 3.15 2.75
CA PHE A 76 7.69 3.48 1.36
C PHE A 76 8.89 3.22 0.43
N GLN A 77 9.95 2.59 0.93
CA GLN A 77 11.16 2.29 0.16
C GLN A 77 11.71 3.53 -0.57
N VAL A 78 11.90 4.61 0.19
CA VAL A 78 12.43 5.87 -0.34
C VAL A 78 13.95 5.79 -0.46
N THR A 79 14.51 6.18 -1.61
CA THR A 79 15.96 6.28 -1.76
C THR A 79 16.50 7.54 -1.07
N LYS A 80 17.77 7.50 -0.58
CA LYS A 80 18.36 8.64 0.13
C LYS A 80 18.31 9.96 -0.67
N PRO A 81 18.59 10.01 -1.99
CA PRO A 81 18.43 11.24 -2.76
C PRO A 81 16.99 11.76 -2.80
N THR A 82 16.02 10.87 -2.97
CA THR A 82 14.58 11.23 -2.95
C THR A 82 14.18 11.75 -1.57
N TYR A 83 14.60 11.07 -0.50
CA TYR A 83 14.33 11.49 0.86
C TYR A 83 14.87 12.90 1.14
N LEU A 84 16.13 13.15 0.87
CA LEU A 84 16.78 14.46 1.11
C LEU A 84 16.09 15.60 0.36
N HIS A 85 15.51 15.32 -0.82
CA HIS A 85 14.81 16.32 -1.62
C HIS A 85 13.40 16.61 -1.10
N TYR A 86 12.69 15.60 -0.57
CA TYR A 86 11.27 15.71 -0.22
C TYR A 86 10.98 15.70 1.28
N LYS A 87 11.96 15.41 2.15
CA LYS A 87 11.74 15.39 3.59
C LYS A 87 11.22 16.74 4.13
N PRO A 88 10.40 16.75 5.18
CA PRO A 88 10.04 17.98 5.87
C PRO A 88 11.27 18.64 6.51
N SER A 89 11.18 19.93 6.80
CA SER A 89 12.27 20.70 7.43
C SER A 89 12.61 20.21 8.84
N HIS A 90 11.64 19.71 9.59
CA HIS A 90 11.84 19.17 10.94
C HIS A 90 12.50 17.78 10.96
N CYS A 91 12.51 17.05 9.84
CA CYS A 91 13.18 15.77 9.73
C CYS A 91 14.68 15.96 9.41
N SER A 92 15.55 15.25 10.12
CA SER A 92 16.98 15.23 9.83
C SER A 92 17.30 14.42 8.57
N LYS A 93 18.56 14.44 8.14
CA LYS A 93 19.04 13.61 7.02
C LYS A 93 19.08 12.11 7.36
N ASP A 94 19.05 11.79 8.64
CA ASP A 94 19.22 10.43 9.15
C ASP A 94 17.88 9.79 9.57
N ASP A 95 16.76 10.55 9.56
CA ASP A 95 15.40 10.07 9.91
C ASP A 95 14.69 9.38 8.72
N ILE A 96 15.45 8.82 7.78
CA ILE A 96 14.88 8.20 6.57
C ILE A 96 14.07 6.93 6.88
N ASP A 97 14.33 6.25 7.98
CA ASP A 97 13.60 5.08 8.50
C ASP A 97 12.55 5.45 9.56
N ASP A 98 12.48 6.72 9.99
CA ASP A 98 11.38 7.19 10.82
C ASP A 98 10.05 7.12 10.08
N LEU A 99 8.99 6.64 10.74
CA LEU A 99 7.69 6.42 10.13
C LEU A 99 7.11 7.71 9.53
N GLU A 100 7.11 8.80 10.29
CA GLU A 100 6.52 10.06 9.84
C GLU A 100 7.36 10.68 8.72
N CYS A 101 8.67 10.76 8.91
CA CYS A 101 9.58 11.39 7.97
C CYS A 101 9.63 10.65 6.63
N ASN A 102 9.66 9.30 6.67
CA ASN A 102 9.60 8.45 5.48
C ASN A 102 8.27 8.61 4.73
N THR A 103 7.14 8.56 5.46
CA THR A 103 5.81 8.71 4.88
C THR A 103 5.63 10.09 4.24
N ARG A 104 6.03 11.18 4.91
CA ARG A 104 5.93 12.54 4.36
C ARG A 104 6.80 12.74 3.14
N ALA A 105 8.04 12.24 3.16
CA ALA A 105 8.93 12.32 2.00
C ALA A 105 8.32 11.57 0.79
N ALA A 106 7.79 10.36 1.01
CA ALA A 106 7.10 9.59 -0.02
C ALA A 106 5.86 10.33 -0.54
N ALA A 107 5.03 10.87 0.35
CA ALA A 107 3.83 11.62 -0.01
C ALA A 107 4.16 12.82 -0.91
N ARG A 108 5.16 13.61 -0.58
CA ARG A 108 5.59 14.77 -1.36
C ARG A 108 6.16 14.35 -2.72
N TYR A 109 6.90 13.26 -2.78
CA TYR A 109 7.36 12.69 -4.05
C TYR A 109 6.18 12.21 -4.92
N ILE A 110 5.19 11.55 -4.34
CA ILE A 110 3.95 11.16 -5.03
C ILE A 110 3.24 12.39 -5.60
N LYS A 111 3.08 13.46 -4.82
CA LYS A 111 2.49 14.73 -5.29
C LYS A 111 3.27 15.32 -6.46
N HIS A 112 4.60 15.32 -6.40
CA HIS A 112 5.42 15.74 -7.53
C HIS A 112 5.11 14.91 -8.78
N LEU A 113 5.02 13.59 -8.65
CA LEU A 113 4.69 12.71 -9.77
C LEU A 113 3.28 12.94 -10.32
N GLN A 114 2.29 13.33 -9.48
CA GLN A 114 0.91 13.64 -9.90
C GLN A 114 0.81 14.79 -10.90
N HIS A 115 1.76 15.71 -10.94
CA HIS A 115 1.80 16.75 -11.95
C HIS A 115 1.91 16.17 -13.37
N ARG A 116 2.59 15.03 -13.50
CA ARG A 116 2.89 14.40 -14.80
C ARG A 116 2.10 13.12 -15.08
N PHE A 117 1.77 12.36 -14.05
CA PHE A 117 1.06 11.07 -14.15
C PHE A 117 -0.28 11.17 -13.42
N LYS A 118 -1.36 11.24 -14.19
CA LYS A 118 -2.71 11.51 -13.64
C LYS A 118 -3.42 10.26 -13.14
N ASP A 119 -3.11 9.10 -13.69
CA ASP A 119 -3.66 7.83 -13.22
C ASP A 119 -2.73 7.14 -12.23
N MET A 120 -3.31 6.55 -11.18
CA MET A 120 -2.57 5.92 -10.07
C MET A 120 -1.70 4.75 -10.55
N LYS A 121 -2.17 3.96 -11.52
CA LYS A 121 -1.45 2.81 -12.05
C LYS A 121 -0.12 3.21 -12.66
N THR A 122 -0.11 4.23 -13.51
CA THR A 122 1.11 4.77 -14.15
C THR A 122 1.97 5.53 -13.15
N LEU A 123 1.35 6.26 -12.21
CA LEU A 123 2.06 6.97 -11.15
C LEU A 123 2.87 6.01 -10.27
N VAL A 124 2.31 4.88 -9.86
CA VAL A 124 3.02 3.85 -9.07
C VAL A 124 4.20 3.27 -9.84
N LYS A 125 4.07 3.08 -11.15
CA LYS A 125 5.22 2.70 -12.00
C LYS A 125 6.30 3.78 -12.01
N ALA A 126 5.89 5.05 -12.10
CA ALA A 126 6.80 6.19 -12.07
C ALA A 126 7.49 6.33 -10.71
N TYR A 127 6.81 6.01 -9.63
CA TYR A 127 7.37 5.99 -8.28
C TYR A 127 8.54 5.00 -8.18
N ASN A 128 8.36 3.76 -8.62
CA ASN A 128 9.39 2.73 -8.59
C ASN A 128 10.53 2.99 -9.59
N ARG A 129 10.18 3.34 -10.83
CA ARG A 129 11.15 3.46 -11.94
C ARG A 129 11.87 4.80 -11.96
N GLY A 130 11.31 5.83 -11.33
CA GLY A 130 11.62 7.23 -11.55
C GLY A 130 10.89 7.78 -12.79
N GLY A 131 10.19 8.90 -12.64
CA GLY A 131 9.30 9.43 -13.68
C GLY A 131 9.99 9.67 -15.03
N THR A 132 11.20 10.23 -15.04
CA THR A 132 11.98 10.44 -16.26
C THR A 132 12.36 9.13 -16.94
N ASN A 133 12.77 8.11 -16.16
CA ASN A 133 13.13 6.81 -16.71
C ASN A 133 11.91 6.09 -17.29
N LEU A 134 10.75 6.18 -16.62
CA LEU A 134 9.51 5.59 -17.14
C LEU A 134 9.17 6.14 -18.54
N ILE A 135 9.31 7.45 -18.74
CA ILE A 135 9.00 8.09 -20.03
C ILE A 135 10.03 7.74 -21.09
N ARG A 136 11.30 7.78 -20.75
CA ARG A 136 12.39 7.59 -21.74
C ARG A 136 12.65 6.12 -22.09
N LYS A 137 12.44 5.21 -21.16
CA LYS A 137 12.87 3.80 -21.26
C LYS A 137 11.72 2.80 -21.05
N GLY A 138 10.50 3.28 -20.78
CA GLY A 138 9.34 2.43 -20.47
C GLY A 138 9.37 1.82 -19.07
N SER A 139 8.41 0.95 -18.80
CA SER A 139 8.26 0.24 -17.54
C SER A 139 9.27 -0.90 -17.39
N THR A 140 9.39 -1.42 -16.16
CA THR A 140 10.15 -2.63 -15.82
C THR A 140 9.22 -3.65 -15.18
N ARG A 141 9.62 -4.93 -15.16
CA ARG A 141 8.88 -5.99 -14.46
C ARG A 141 8.63 -5.63 -12.99
N GLU A 142 9.59 -5.01 -12.33
CA GLU A 142 9.49 -4.56 -10.94
C GLU A 142 8.44 -3.45 -10.78
N ALA A 143 8.48 -2.42 -11.63
CA ALA A 143 7.49 -1.34 -11.61
C ALA A 143 6.08 -1.82 -11.97
N ASP A 144 5.96 -2.76 -12.91
CA ASP A 144 4.69 -3.39 -13.26
C ASP A 144 4.14 -4.24 -12.11
N GLY A 145 5.00 -5.01 -11.44
CA GLY A 145 4.66 -5.82 -10.28
C GLY A 145 4.17 -4.99 -9.11
N LEU A 146 4.87 -3.90 -8.78
CA LEU A 146 4.44 -2.97 -7.73
C LEU A 146 3.08 -2.37 -8.07
N SER A 147 2.92 -1.88 -9.29
CA SER A 147 1.65 -1.28 -9.74
C SER A 147 0.50 -2.29 -9.68
N TYR A 148 0.73 -3.54 -10.11
CA TYR A 148 -0.27 -4.60 -10.00
C TYR A 148 -0.65 -4.88 -8.54
N CYS A 149 0.33 -4.96 -7.63
CA CYS A 149 0.11 -5.16 -6.21
C CYS A 149 -0.79 -4.05 -5.63
N VAL A 150 -0.41 -2.77 -5.81
CA VAL A 150 -1.16 -1.62 -5.28
C VAL A 150 -2.59 -1.60 -5.83
N MET A 151 -2.75 -1.74 -7.15
CA MET A 151 -4.06 -1.68 -7.79
C MET A 151 -4.97 -2.85 -7.39
N SER A 152 -4.42 -4.02 -7.06
CA SER A 152 -5.19 -5.16 -6.56
C SER A 152 -5.81 -4.85 -5.18
N TYR A 153 -5.06 -4.21 -4.28
CA TYR A 153 -5.56 -3.74 -3.00
C TYR A 153 -6.61 -2.63 -3.16
N VAL A 154 -6.33 -1.63 -3.97
CA VAL A 154 -7.28 -0.55 -4.26
C VAL A 154 -8.60 -1.13 -4.75
N LYS A 155 -8.59 -2.02 -5.75
CA LYS A 155 -9.79 -2.68 -6.26
C LYS A 155 -10.52 -3.46 -5.17
N LYS A 156 -9.80 -4.27 -4.37
CA LYS A 156 -10.40 -5.14 -3.34
C LYS A 156 -11.08 -4.34 -2.23
N TYR A 157 -10.51 -3.21 -1.81
CA TYR A 157 -10.96 -2.48 -0.63
C TYR A 157 -11.78 -1.22 -0.92
N SER A 158 -11.71 -0.65 -2.14
CA SER A 158 -12.60 0.44 -2.56
C SER A 158 -14.04 -0.03 -2.75
N THR A 159 -14.25 -1.25 -3.26
CA THR A 159 -15.59 -1.84 -3.41
C THR A 159 -16.31 -2.07 -2.08
N ASN A 160 -15.57 -2.34 -1.00
CA ASN A 160 -16.15 -2.53 0.33
C ASN A 160 -16.63 -1.21 0.97
N LYS A 161 -16.04 -0.07 0.61
CA LYS A 161 -16.46 1.25 1.09
C LYS A 161 -17.81 1.67 0.47
N SER A 162 -18.04 1.36 -0.80
CA SER A 162 -19.31 1.66 -1.49
C SER A 162 -20.48 0.78 -1.03
N ASN A 163 -20.22 -0.46 -0.60
CA ASN A 163 -21.25 -1.34 -0.08
C ASN A 163 -21.70 -0.99 1.36
N LYS A 164 -20.79 -0.47 2.19
CA LYS A 164 -21.12 0.01 3.55
C LYS A 164 -21.99 1.27 3.57
N ILE A 165 -21.96 2.07 2.50
CA ILE A 165 -22.76 3.31 2.39
C ILE A 165 -24.20 3.00 1.92
N LYS A 166 -24.41 1.89 1.21
CA LYS A 166 -25.74 1.49 0.70
C LYS A 166 -26.59 0.72 1.73
N THR A 167 -26.02 0.36 2.90
CA THR A 167 -26.72 -0.41 3.95
C THR A 167 -26.97 0.42 5.21
N LYS A 168 -26.87 1.74 5.14
CA LYS A 168 -27.35 2.71 6.13
C LYS A 168 -28.44 3.59 5.48
#